data_330ee9f4b033a4d92db2912ce6e6dbce
#
_entry.id   330ee9f4b033a4d92db2912ce6e6dbce
#
_cell.length_a   1.000
_cell.length_b   1.000
_cell.length_c   1.000
_cell.angle_alpha   90.00
_cell.angle_beta   90.00
_cell.angle_gamma   90.00
#
_symmetry.space_group_name_H-M   'P 1'
#
loop_
_entity.id
_entity.type
_entity.pdbx_description
1 polymer ?
#
loop_
_entity_poly.entity_id
_entity_poly.type
_entity_poly.pdbx_seq_one_letter_code
_entity_poly.pdbx_strand_id
1 'polypeptide(L)'
;EQKEIHKIMMAESAYGEYENHGLKKCNDKGEVTLKFNAPQPYKDEEQTYCRHFHYLLESNDKTWLPLKTVRIICSIPLTYLDTRVKAKDTLLINALPKKYYDKDHISNSYSLPTETLDKLTSESKMRKVTNFVKSILKNYPVVEELVRDKKLNIKDVPIITYCAKKECDASEKLIDHLFECKFNNVYEWKDGMDGWN
;
A
#
# COMPACT_ATOMS: atom_id res chain seq x y z
N GLU A 1 -3.83 -5.49 19.70
CA GLU A 1 -3.19 -5.66 18.36
C GLU A 1 -4.05 -5.14 17.19
N GLN A 2 -5.38 -5.28 17.22
CA GLN A 2 -6.23 -4.77 16.13
C GLN A 2 -6.25 -3.24 15.99
N LYS A 3 -5.89 -2.52 17.03
CA LYS A 3 -5.86 -1.03 17.05
C LYS A 3 -4.62 -0.44 16.36
N GLU A 4 -3.63 -1.23 15.99
CA GLU A 4 -2.33 -0.72 15.51
C GLU A 4 -2.24 -0.49 14.00
N ILE A 5 -3.16 -1.03 13.20
CA ILE A 5 -3.15 -0.84 11.72
C ILE A 5 -3.24 0.65 11.31
N HIS A 6 -3.79 1.49 12.19
CA HIS A 6 -3.93 2.93 11.96
C HIS A 6 -2.75 3.74 12.51
N LYS A 7 -1.84 3.09 13.27
CA LYS A 7 -0.70 3.76 13.89
C LYS A 7 0.47 3.78 12.93
N ILE A 8 0.75 4.93 12.37
CA ILE A 8 1.96 5.17 11.58
C ILE A 8 3.04 5.69 12.51
N MET A 9 4.16 4.97 12.59
CA MET A 9 5.28 5.30 13.47
C MET A 9 6.06 6.51 12.93
N MET A 10 6.68 7.26 13.83
CA MET A 10 7.70 8.25 13.45
C MET A 10 8.94 7.53 12.92
N ALA A 11 9.70 8.16 12.01
CA ALA A 11 10.87 7.60 11.38
C ALA A 11 11.86 7.01 12.39
N GLU A 12 12.16 7.74 13.45
CA GLU A 12 13.06 7.31 14.53
C GLU A 12 12.65 5.97 15.14
N SER A 13 11.35 5.81 15.43
CA SER A 13 10.83 4.56 15.98
C SER A 13 10.72 3.45 14.93
N ALA A 14 10.49 3.78 13.66
CA ALA A 14 10.38 2.80 12.58
C ALA A 14 11.73 2.18 12.21
N TYR A 15 12.80 2.96 12.29
CA TYR A 15 14.17 2.48 12.06
C TYR A 15 14.74 1.70 13.25
N GLY A 16 14.25 1.96 14.47
CA GLY A 16 14.74 1.32 15.70
C GLY A 16 16.26 1.37 15.81
N GLU A 17 16.88 0.27 16.17
CA GLU A 17 18.34 0.10 16.23
C GLU A 17 18.95 -0.32 14.88
N TYR A 18 18.27 -0.06 13.76
CA TYR A 18 18.69 -0.48 12.42
C TYR A 18 18.87 -2.00 12.26
N GLU A 19 18.14 -2.80 12.99
CA GLU A 19 18.25 -4.26 12.96
C GLU A 19 17.93 -4.88 11.59
N ASN A 20 17.10 -4.19 10.78
CA ASN A 20 16.68 -4.65 9.46
C ASN A 20 17.65 -4.18 8.36
N HIS A 21 18.95 -4.42 8.55
CA HIS A 21 19.99 -4.08 7.60
C HIS A 21 20.86 -5.30 7.26
N GLY A 22 21.72 -5.20 6.27
CA GLY A 22 22.67 -6.26 5.92
C GLY A 22 23.58 -5.91 4.76
N LEU A 23 24.63 -6.68 4.62
CA LEU A 23 25.58 -6.62 3.52
C LEU A 23 25.63 -7.98 2.81
N LYS A 24 25.62 -7.97 1.48
CA LYS A 24 25.69 -9.20 0.70
C LYS A 24 26.45 -8.98 -0.61
N LYS A 25 27.31 -9.94 -0.96
CA LYS A 25 28.04 -9.92 -2.21
C LYS A 25 27.17 -10.51 -3.34
N CYS A 26 27.20 -9.88 -4.52
CA CYS A 26 26.60 -10.44 -5.73
C CYS A 26 27.39 -11.67 -6.21
N ASN A 27 26.69 -12.56 -6.91
CA ASN A 27 27.32 -13.66 -7.63
C ASN A 27 28.03 -13.14 -8.91
N ASP A 28 28.67 -14.03 -9.65
CA ASP A 28 29.42 -13.70 -10.89
C ASP A 28 28.52 -13.16 -12.02
N LYS A 29 27.21 -13.32 -11.90
CA LYS A 29 26.19 -12.76 -12.82
C LYS A 29 25.69 -11.38 -12.38
N GLY A 30 26.18 -10.84 -11.26
CA GLY A 30 25.69 -9.59 -10.69
C GLY A 30 24.36 -9.71 -9.93
N GLU A 31 23.93 -10.94 -9.58
CA GLU A 31 22.66 -11.18 -8.89
C GLU A 31 22.90 -11.33 -7.39
N VAL A 32 21.94 -10.86 -6.60
CA VAL A 32 21.92 -11.03 -5.13
C VAL A 32 20.48 -11.24 -4.64
N THR A 33 20.31 -12.16 -3.69
CA THR A 33 19.06 -12.33 -2.96
C THR A 33 19.17 -11.71 -1.59
N LEU A 34 18.37 -10.68 -1.34
CA LEU A 34 18.24 -10.04 -0.04
C LEU A 34 17.04 -10.62 0.71
N LYS A 35 17.18 -10.78 2.02
CA LYS A 35 16.08 -11.16 2.93
C LYS A 35 16.05 -10.12 4.05
N PHE A 36 14.89 -9.54 4.26
CA PHE A 36 14.64 -8.55 5.31
C PHE A 36 13.19 -8.63 5.77
N ASN A 37 12.89 -8.12 6.94
CA ASN A 37 11.53 -7.99 7.43
C ASN A 37 10.78 -6.95 6.60
N ALA A 38 9.51 -7.21 6.30
CA ALA A 38 8.69 -6.26 5.53
C ALA A 38 8.62 -4.91 6.28
N PRO A 39 9.09 -3.80 5.67
CA PRO A 39 9.04 -2.50 6.29
C PRO A 39 7.60 -2.04 6.48
N GLN A 40 7.38 -1.17 7.46
CA GLN A 40 6.10 -0.51 7.67
C GLN A 40 6.12 0.89 7.05
N PRO A 41 4.96 1.49 6.74
CA PRO A 41 4.92 2.91 6.45
C PRO A 41 5.32 3.67 7.71
N TYR A 42 6.03 4.77 7.53
CA TYR A 42 6.42 5.65 8.63
C TYR A 42 6.27 7.11 8.22
N LYS A 43 6.34 8.02 9.16
CA LYS A 43 6.22 9.44 8.91
C LYS A 43 7.35 10.23 9.59
N ASP A 44 7.67 11.37 9.02
CA ASP A 44 8.41 12.43 9.66
C ASP A 44 7.49 13.64 9.92
N GLU A 45 8.06 14.80 10.18
CA GLU A 45 7.31 16.04 10.43
C GLU A 45 6.57 16.55 9.18
N GLU A 46 7.03 16.20 7.97
CA GLU A 46 6.54 16.74 6.71
C GLU A 46 5.53 15.82 6.02
N GLN A 47 5.78 14.50 6.03
CA GLN A 47 4.99 13.56 5.25
C GLN A 47 5.05 12.12 5.78
N THR A 48 4.13 11.30 5.25
CA THR A 48 4.16 9.85 5.43
C THR A 48 4.80 9.20 4.21
N TYR A 49 5.68 8.23 4.46
CA TYR A 49 6.36 7.42 3.46
C TYR A 49 5.69 6.05 3.33
N CYS A 50 5.52 5.59 2.08
CA CYS A 50 5.11 4.22 1.82
C CYS A 50 6.20 3.22 2.23
N ARG A 51 5.87 1.93 2.29
CA ARG A 51 6.85 0.87 2.52
C ARG A 51 7.93 0.90 1.46
N HIS A 52 9.18 0.92 1.89
CA HIS A 52 10.34 0.91 1.00
C HIS A 52 11.57 0.39 1.71
N PHE A 53 12.61 0.07 0.95
CA PHE A 53 13.94 -0.15 1.46
C PHE A 53 14.97 0.63 0.64
N HIS A 54 16.10 0.87 1.23
CA HIS A 54 17.23 1.53 0.60
C HIS A 54 18.36 0.53 0.36
N TYR A 55 19.09 0.69 -0.73
CA TYR A 55 20.31 -0.05 -0.95
C TYR A 55 21.37 0.80 -1.63
N LEU A 56 22.62 0.44 -1.37
CA LEU A 56 23.82 0.96 -2.02
C LEU A 56 24.52 -0.18 -2.75
N LEU A 57 25.09 0.11 -3.89
CA LEU A 57 25.93 -0.81 -4.64
C LEU A 57 27.37 -0.31 -4.57
N GLU A 58 28.31 -1.23 -4.30
CA GLU A 58 29.74 -0.97 -4.45
C GLU A 58 30.12 -1.21 -5.91
N SER A 59 30.80 -0.24 -6.52
CA SER A 59 31.35 -0.35 -7.86
C SER A 59 32.69 -1.11 -7.87
N ASN A 60 33.19 -1.43 -9.05
CA ASN A 60 34.46 -2.19 -9.21
C ASN A 60 35.68 -1.46 -8.63
N ASP A 61 35.66 -0.13 -8.57
CA ASP A 61 36.70 0.71 -7.97
C ASP A 61 36.53 0.91 -6.45
N LYS A 62 35.63 0.15 -5.83
CA LYS A 62 35.28 0.18 -4.41
C LYS A 62 34.68 1.50 -3.93
N THR A 63 34.06 2.25 -4.81
CA THR A 63 33.25 3.41 -4.45
C THR A 63 31.78 3.01 -4.31
N TRP A 64 31.06 3.66 -3.40
CA TRP A 64 29.62 3.46 -3.25
C TRP A 64 28.84 4.29 -4.26
N LEU A 65 27.96 3.66 -5.00
CA LEU A 65 27.03 4.33 -5.91
C LEU A 65 25.93 5.06 -5.11
N PRO A 66 25.23 6.01 -5.73
CA PRO A 66 24.15 6.73 -5.07
C PRO A 66 23.09 5.81 -4.49
N LEU A 67 22.56 6.19 -3.33
CA LEU A 67 21.47 5.50 -2.65
C LEU A 67 20.28 5.27 -3.59
N LYS A 68 19.78 4.05 -3.62
CA LYS A 68 18.58 3.67 -4.33
C LYS A 68 17.47 3.35 -3.34
N THR A 69 16.25 3.74 -3.69
CA THR A 69 15.04 3.45 -2.92
C THR A 69 14.10 2.61 -3.74
N VAL A 70 13.63 1.50 -3.19
CA VAL A 70 12.65 0.62 -3.82
C VAL A 70 11.40 0.59 -2.95
N ARG A 71 10.26 0.92 -3.55
CA ARG A 71 8.95 0.76 -2.91
C ARG A 71 8.57 -0.71 -2.85
N ILE A 72 7.86 -1.08 -1.79
CA ILE A 72 7.42 -2.44 -1.54
C ILE A 72 5.89 -2.45 -1.44
N ILE A 73 5.27 -3.35 -2.20
CA ILE A 73 3.86 -3.70 -2.07
C ILE A 73 3.80 -4.98 -1.22
N CYS A 74 3.14 -4.91 -0.07
CA CYS A 74 2.93 -6.07 0.78
C CYS A 74 1.62 -6.75 0.42
N SER A 75 1.69 -8.00 -0.01
CA SER A 75 0.52 -8.87 -0.12
C SER A 75 0.13 -9.41 1.26
N ILE A 76 -1.16 -9.47 1.52
CA ILE A 76 -1.72 -9.95 2.80
C ILE A 76 -2.30 -11.36 2.66
N PRO A 77 -2.31 -12.16 3.74
CA PRO A 77 -2.98 -13.46 3.74
C PRO A 77 -4.50 -13.32 3.88
N LEU A 78 -5.26 -14.36 3.47
CA LEU A 78 -6.71 -14.41 3.54
C LEU A 78 -7.24 -14.15 4.97
N THR A 79 -6.60 -14.71 5.98
CA THR A 79 -6.99 -14.51 7.39
C THR A 79 -6.93 -13.04 7.83
N TYR A 80 -5.94 -12.30 7.32
CA TYR A 80 -5.83 -10.87 7.58
C TYR A 80 -6.94 -10.11 6.85
N LEU A 81 -7.17 -10.39 5.56
CA LEU A 81 -8.23 -9.77 4.77
C LEU A 81 -9.60 -9.99 5.43
N ASP A 82 -9.96 -11.23 5.76
CA ASP A 82 -11.24 -11.57 6.41
C ASP A 82 -11.44 -10.80 7.73
N THR A 83 -10.39 -10.71 8.53
CA THR A 83 -10.43 -9.92 9.76
C THR A 83 -10.73 -8.45 9.50
N ARG A 84 -10.09 -7.82 8.48
CA ARG A 84 -10.29 -6.40 8.13
C ARG A 84 -11.67 -6.16 7.54
N VAL A 85 -12.16 -7.06 6.69
CA VAL A 85 -13.53 -7.00 6.12
C VAL A 85 -14.57 -7.01 7.22
N LYS A 86 -14.45 -7.91 8.20
CA LYS A 86 -15.36 -8.00 9.35
C LYS A 86 -15.29 -6.78 10.28
N ALA A 87 -14.10 -6.30 10.55
CA ALA A 87 -13.88 -5.15 11.44
C ALA A 87 -14.28 -3.81 10.80
N LYS A 88 -14.35 -3.71 9.47
CA LYS A 88 -14.58 -2.46 8.72
C LYS A 88 -13.63 -1.33 9.15
N ASP A 89 -12.38 -1.69 9.42
CA ASP A 89 -11.33 -0.78 9.89
C ASP A 89 -10.27 -0.47 8.82
N THR A 90 -10.46 -0.99 7.62
CA THR A 90 -9.58 -0.82 6.46
C THR A 90 -10.42 -0.70 5.20
N LEU A 91 -10.12 0.30 4.38
CA LEU A 91 -10.84 0.52 3.12
C LEU A 91 -10.48 -0.58 2.14
N LEU A 92 -11.48 -1.23 1.56
CA LEU A 92 -11.30 -2.29 0.57
C LEU A 92 -11.72 -1.80 -0.82
N ILE A 93 -10.79 -1.82 -1.77
CA ILE A 93 -10.96 -1.22 -3.09
C ILE A 93 -10.68 -2.25 -4.19
N ASN A 94 -11.69 -2.48 -5.04
CA ASN A 94 -11.57 -3.29 -6.25
C ASN A 94 -11.05 -2.45 -7.41
N ALA A 95 -9.99 -2.93 -8.08
CA ALA A 95 -9.29 -2.24 -9.16
C ALA A 95 -9.86 -2.54 -10.57
N LEU A 96 -10.78 -3.48 -10.68
CA LEU A 96 -11.32 -3.93 -11.96
C LEU A 96 -12.30 -2.93 -12.58
N PRO A 97 -12.49 -2.98 -13.90
CA PRO A 97 -13.57 -2.28 -14.58
C PRO A 97 -14.92 -2.58 -13.92
N LYS A 98 -15.75 -1.54 -13.80
CA LYS A 98 -17.03 -1.60 -13.06
C LYS A 98 -17.91 -2.79 -13.44
N LYS A 99 -17.93 -3.18 -14.73
CA LYS A 99 -18.71 -4.34 -15.21
C LYS A 99 -18.34 -5.68 -14.54
N TYR A 100 -17.08 -5.84 -14.09
CA TYR A 100 -16.65 -7.04 -13.37
C TYR A 100 -16.97 -6.94 -11.89
N TYR A 101 -16.77 -5.78 -11.29
CA TYR A 101 -17.17 -5.49 -9.92
C TYR A 101 -18.69 -5.71 -9.71
N ASP A 102 -19.53 -5.27 -10.64
CA ASP A 102 -20.98 -5.42 -10.54
C ASP A 102 -21.46 -6.88 -10.66
N LYS A 103 -20.64 -7.76 -11.24
CA LYS A 103 -20.94 -9.20 -11.29
C LYS A 103 -20.62 -9.90 -9.97
N ASP A 104 -19.47 -9.60 -9.42
CA ASP A 104 -19.01 -10.20 -8.16
C ASP A 104 -17.93 -9.33 -7.51
N HIS A 105 -18.00 -9.19 -6.18
CA HIS A 105 -17.04 -8.43 -5.41
C HIS A 105 -17.07 -8.81 -3.92
N ILE A 106 -15.97 -8.58 -3.22
CA ILE A 106 -15.90 -8.78 -1.78
C ILE A 106 -16.83 -7.79 -1.08
N SER A 107 -17.65 -8.28 -0.17
CA SER A 107 -18.59 -7.46 0.60
C SER A 107 -17.91 -6.28 1.27
N ASN A 108 -18.57 -5.13 1.29
CA ASN A 108 -18.05 -3.87 1.80
C ASN A 108 -16.84 -3.31 1.04
N SER A 109 -16.54 -3.82 -0.16
CA SER A 109 -15.55 -3.17 -1.04
C SER A 109 -16.19 -2.12 -1.93
N TYR A 110 -15.36 -1.29 -2.57
CA TYR A 110 -15.79 -0.22 -3.47
C TYR A 110 -14.95 -0.24 -4.75
N SER A 111 -15.60 0.04 -5.89
CA SER A 111 -14.95 0.02 -7.20
C SER A 111 -14.22 1.32 -7.50
N LEU A 112 -12.91 1.23 -7.78
CA LEU A 112 -12.10 2.30 -8.36
C LEU A 112 -11.25 1.72 -9.50
N PRO A 113 -11.82 1.59 -10.71
CA PRO A 113 -11.12 1.01 -11.85
C PRO A 113 -9.86 1.80 -12.22
N THR A 114 -8.72 1.11 -12.34
CA THR A 114 -7.43 1.72 -12.73
C THR A 114 -7.51 2.46 -14.05
N GLU A 115 -8.19 1.89 -15.04
CA GLU A 115 -8.39 2.50 -16.36
C GLU A 115 -9.01 3.90 -16.31
N THR A 116 -9.75 4.22 -15.23
CA THR A 116 -10.35 5.55 -15.05
C THR A 116 -9.36 6.59 -14.54
N LEU A 117 -8.18 6.15 -14.11
CA LEU A 117 -7.10 6.99 -13.57
C LEU A 117 -5.96 7.19 -14.57
N ASP A 118 -5.73 6.23 -15.48
CA ASP A 118 -4.60 6.22 -16.41
C ASP A 118 -4.50 7.47 -17.28
N LYS A 119 -5.66 8.02 -17.69
CA LYS A 119 -5.72 9.18 -18.58
C LYS A 119 -5.78 10.53 -17.87
N LEU A 120 -5.74 10.54 -16.56
CA LEU A 120 -5.87 11.77 -15.77
C LEU A 120 -4.50 12.42 -15.54
N THR A 121 -4.49 13.76 -15.54
CA THR A 121 -3.35 14.52 -15.01
C THR A 121 -3.16 14.24 -13.52
N SER A 122 -1.96 14.44 -12.99
CA SER A 122 -1.66 14.21 -11.57
C SER A 122 -2.62 14.94 -10.63
N GLU A 123 -2.96 16.19 -10.93
CA GLU A 123 -3.90 16.99 -10.14
C GLU A 123 -5.33 16.42 -10.18
N SER A 124 -5.83 16.10 -11.38
CA SER A 124 -7.17 15.53 -11.57
C SER A 124 -7.27 14.15 -10.93
N LYS A 125 -6.22 13.34 -11.01
CA LYS A 125 -6.10 12.03 -10.37
C LYS A 125 -6.17 12.18 -8.85
N MET A 126 -5.34 13.05 -8.26
CA MET A 126 -5.32 13.31 -6.82
C MET A 126 -6.69 13.76 -6.32
N ARG A 127 -7.35 14.68 -7.01
CA ARG A 127 -8.70 15.15 -6.66
C ARG A 127 -9.71 14.01 -6.72
N LYS A 128 -9.71 13.22 -7.82
CA LYS A 128 -10.63 12.08 -8.01
C LYS A 128 -10.45 11.03 -6.92
N VAL A 129 -9.23 10.58 -6.67
CA VAL A 129 -8.92 9.57 -5.65
C VAL A 129 -9.27 10.07 -4.25
N THR A 130 -8.90 11.32 -3.92
CA THR A 130 -9.21 11.88 -2.59
C THR A 130 -10.72 11.99 -2.38
N ASN A 131 -11.49 12.45 -3.37
CA ASN A 131 -12.94 12.53 -3.27
C ASN A 131 -13.59 11.14 -3.18
N PHE A 132 -13.07 10.16 -3.92
CA PHE A 132 -13.53 8.78 -3.81
C PHE A 132 -13.32 8.23 -2.41
N VAL A 133 -12.11 8.36 -1.84
CA VAL A 133 -11.81 7.90 -0.47
C VAL A 133 -12.74 8.59 0.53
N LYS A 134 -12.93 9.92 0.45
CA LYS A 134 -13.87 10.66 1.30
C LYS A 134 -15.30 10.13 1.20
N SER A 135 -15.74 9.79 -0.01
CA SER A 135 -17.13 9.34 -0.24
C SER A 135 -17.44 7.97 0.36
N ILE A 136 -16.44 7.07 0.40
CA ILE A 136 -16.62 5.72 0.96
C ILE A 136 -16.35 5.65 2.47
N LEU A 137 -15.64 6.63 3.03
CA LEU A 137 -15.17 6.64 4.42
C LEU A 137 -16.31 6.44 5.43
N LYS A 138 -17.50 7.01 5.16
CA LYS A 138 -18.71 6.86 5.99
C LYS A 138 -19.15 5.41 6.23
N ASN A 139 -18.69 4.47 5.39
CA ASN A 139 -19.01 3.05 5.51
C ASN A 139 -17.96 2.28 6.35
N TYR A 140 -16.95 2.98 6.85
CA TYR A 140 -15.87 2.47 7.69
C TYR A 140 -15.80 3.28 8.99
N PRO A 141 -16.71 3.03 9.95
CA PRO A 141 -16.95 3.93 11.08
C PRO A 141 -15.70 4.18 11.96
N VAL A 142 -14.86 3.15 12.13
CA VAL A 142 -13.62 3.29 12.92
C VAL A 142 -12.66 4.26 12.25
N VAL A 143 -12.47 4.13 10.93
CA VAL A 143 -11.56 5.00 10.17
C VAL A 143 -12.13 6.40 10.05
N GLU A 144 -13.44 6.52 9.81
CA GLU A 144 -14.14 7.82 9.73
C GLU A 144 -13.99 8.63 11.02
N GLU A 145 -14.18 7.98 12.18
CA GLU A 145 -14.01 8.62 13.49
C GLU A 145 -12.58 9.13 13.68
N LEU A 146 -11.57 8.30 13.39
CA LEU A 146 -10.17 8.69 13.51
C LEU A 146 -9.81 9.89 12.61
N VAL A 147 -10.35 9.92 11.40
CA VAL A 147 -10.12 11.05 10.45
C VAL A 147 -10.86 12.30 10.91
N ARG A 148 -12.12 12.18 11.31
CA ARG A 148 -12.94 13.28 11.84
C ARG A 148 -12.29 13.92 13.07
N ASP A 149 -11.79 13.10 13.99
CA ASP A 149 -11.15 13.54 15.24
C ASP A 149 -9.68 13.99 15.03
N LYS A 150 -9.21 14.06 13.78
CA LYS A 150 -7.82 14.42 13.40
C LYS A 150 -6.73 13.54 14.02
N LYS A 151 -7.07 12.32 14.43
CA LYS A 151 -6.14 11.32 14.93
C LYS A 151 -5.45 10.58 13.80
N LEU A 152 -6.04 10.56 12.60
CA LEU A 152 -5.52 9.97 11.39
C LEU A 152 -5.67 10.94 10.22
N ASN A 153 -4.59 11.16 9.46
CA ASN A 153 -4.69 11.91 8.21
C ASN A 153 -5.40 11.06 7.16
N ILE A 154 -6.25 11.67 6.34
CA ILE A 154 -6.96 10.96 5.26
C ILE A 154 -6.00 10.26 4.28
N LYS A 155 -4.78 10.76 4.12
CA LYS A 155 -3.75 10.14 3.28
C LYS A 155 -3.12 8.89 3.90
N ASP A 156 -3.32 8.70 5.20
CA ASP A 156 -2.75 7.61 5.99
C ASP A 156 -3.76 6.50 6.30
N VAL A 157 -5.01 6.65 5.80
CA VAL A 157 -6.03 5.61 6.00
C VAL A 157 -5.54 4.28 5.40
N PRO A 158 -5.73 3.16 6.12
CA PRO A 158 -5.33 1.87 5.60
C PRO A 158 -6.23 1.44 4.44
N ILE A 159 -5.62 1.03 3.33
CA ILE A 159 -6.29 0.62 2.11
C ILE A 159 -5.79 -0.76 1.72
N ILE A 160 -6.71 -1.67 1.39
CA ILE A 160 -6.42 -2.93 0.71
C ILE A 160 -6.97 -2.85 -0.70
N THR A 161 -6.15 -3.11 -1.70
CA THR A 161 -6.57 -3.24 -3.10
C THR A 161 -6.63 -4.69 -3.51
N TYR A 162 -7.51 -5.01 -4.46
CA TYR A 162 -7.59 -6.34 -5.04
C TYR A 162 -8.14 -6.28 -6.48
N CYS A 163 -7.93 -7.36 -7.22
CA CYS A 163 -8.47 -7.55 -8.57
C CYS A 163 -9.10 -8.94 -8.76
N ALA A 164 -9.05 -9.54 -9.95
CA ALA A 164 -9.70 -10.81 -10.22
C ALA A 164 -8.94 -12.00 -9.60
N LYS A 165 -7.62 -12.08 -9.85
CA LYS A 165 -6.80 -13.25 -9.55
C LYS A 165 -5.32 -12.87 -9.46
N LYS A 166 -4.49 -13.81 -9.06
CA LYS A 166 -3.06 -13.60 -8.78
C LYS A 166 -2.25 -13.01 -9.94
N GLU A 167 -2.57 -13.39 -11.18
CA GLU A 167 -1.88 -12.93 -12.39
C GLU A 167 -2.38 -11.57 -12.90
N CYS A 168 -3.43 -11.02 -12.28
CA CYS A 168 -3.97 -9.72 -12.64
C CYS A 168 -3.14 -8.60 -12.03
N ASP A 169 -2.72 -7.62 -12.82
CA ASP A 169 -1.89 -6.49 -12.40
C ASP A 169 -2.69 -5.23 -12.05
N ALA A 170 -4.03 -5.29 -12.13
CA ALA A 170 -4.86 -4.11 -11.91
C ALA A 170 -4.77 -3.57 -10.48
N SER A 171 -4.65 -4.44 -9.47
CA SER A 171 -4.45 -4.01 -8.07
C SER A 171 -3.12 -3.31 -7.86
N GLU A 172 -2.02 -3.81 -8.45
CA GLU A 172 -0.70 -3.18 -8.39
C GLU A 172 -0.72 -1.79 -9.07
N LYS A 173 -1.32 -1.68 -10.27
CA LYS A 173 -1.49 -0.40 -10.95
C LYS A 173 -2.31 0.60 -10.12
N LEU A 174 -3.35 0.12 -9.45
CA LEU A 174 -4.13 0.99 -8.55
C LEU A 174 -3.26 1.47 -7.38
N ILE A 175 -2.41 0.61 -6.81
CA ILE A 175 -1.48 1.00 -5.75
C ILE A 175 -0.52 2.09 -6.23
N ASP A 176 0.02 1.98 -7.44
CA ASP A 176 0.87 3.04 -8.00
C ASP A 176 0.14 4.37 -8.09
N HIS A 177 -1.11 4.38 -8.57
CA HIS A 177 -1.94 5.59 -8.56
C HIS A 177 -2.22 6.13 -7.15
N LEU A 178 -2.44 5.26 -6.17
CA LEU A 178 -2.62 5.67 -4.78
C LEU A 178 -1.35 6.31 -4.22
N PHE A 179 -0.17 5.75 -4.50
CA PHE A 179 1.11 6.33 -4.10
C PHE A 179 1.38 7.69 -4.77
N GLU A 180 1.07 7.83 -6.07
CA GLU A 180 1.12 9.13 -6.75
C GLU A 180 0.21 10.17 -6.07
N CYS A 181 -0.93 9.72 -5.55
CA CYS A 181 -1.89 10.55 -4.81
C CYS A 181 -1.56 10.69 -3.31
N LYS A 182 -0.37 10.23 -2.86
CA LYS A 182 0.13 10.31 -1.47
C LYS A 182 -0.66 9.49 -0.46
N PHE A 183 -1.36 8.45 -0.89
CA PHE A 183 -1.89 7.43 0.01
C PHE A 183 -0.81 6.37 0.20
N ASN A 184 -0.22 6.28 1.39
CA ASN A 184 1.01 5.51 1.62
C ASN A 184 0.81 4.24 2.47
N ASN A 185 -0.35 4.08 3.11
CA ASN A 185 -0.68 2.90 3.91
C ASN A 185 -1.53 1.90 3.11
N VAL A 186 -0.93 1.34 2.06
CA VAL A 186 -1.63 0.47 1.10
C VAL A 186 -1.09 -0.95 1.16
N TYR A 187 -1.98 -1.93 1.02
CA TYR A 187 -1.72 -3.36 0.93
C TYR A 187 -2.39 -3.94 -0.31
N GLU A 188 -1.95 -5.11 -0.71
CA GLU A 188 -2.56 -5.88 -1.80
C GLU A 188 -3.13 -7.20 -1.29
N TRP A 189 -4.34 -7.53 -1.72
CA TRP A 189 -4.85 -8.89 -1.73
C TRP A 189 -4.58 -9.49 -3.12
N LYS A 190 -3.44 -10.18 -3.25
CA LYS A 190 -2.92 -10.65 -4.54
C LYS A 190 -3.74 -11.77 -5.16
N ASP A 191 -4.34 -12.65 -4.35
CA ASP A 191 -5.12 -13.78 -4.87
C ASP A 191 -6.47 -13.35 -5.48
N GLY A 192 -6.90 -12.12 -5.23
CA GLY A 192 -8.08 -11.52 -5.85
C GLY A 192 -9.39 -12.22 -5.51
N MET A 193 -10.38 -12.11 -6.39
CA MET A 193 -11.67 -12.77 -6.21
C MET A 193 -11.56 -14.30 -6.21
N ASP A 194 -10.66 -14.87 -7.02
CA ASP A 194 -10.45 -16.33 -7.08
C ASP A 194 -10.01 -16.92 -5.72
N GLY A 195 -9.25 -16.16 -4.94
CA GLY A 195 -8.81 -16.59 -3.61
C GLY A 195 -9.79 -16.27 -2.49
N TRP A 196 -10.84 -15.49 -2.77
CA TRP A 196 -11.88 -15.15 -1.80
C TRP A 196 -13.05 -16.13 -1.81
N ASN A 197 -13.40 -16.73 -2.96
CA ASN A 197 -14.54 -17.65 -3.19
C ASN A 197 -14.27 -19.11 -2.75
#